data_3a229fe51ddebf08068c91ed617b7e12
#
_entry.id   3a229fe51ddebf08068c91ed617b7e12
#
_cell.length_a   1.000
_cell.length_b   1.000
_cell.length_c   1.000
_cell.angle_alpha   90.00
_cell.angle_beta   90.00
_cell.angle_gamma   90.00
#
_symmetry.space_group_name_H-M   'P 1'
#
loop_
_entity.id
_entity.type
_entity.pdbx_description
1 polymer ?
#
loop_
_entity_poly.entity_id
_entity_poly.type
_entity_poly.pdbx_seq_one_letter_code
_entity_poly.pdbx_strand_id
1 'polypeptide(L)'
;MPIGTFVTGTKVPKMPKGGKKMEVSASILSVKKENCIKTFYNLETSGIDYFHIDVMDGEFVENNTTSLMTEYTEYLNTITNIPLDVHLMVKDVMSYIKSYLIFEPRNITVHYESANNEEELKEWIDYIKKNNCKVGVSIKPNTEVEKIYSILPFIHTVLVMTVEPGKGGQKLIPETIEKIKTLKEYINKNELEVDIEADGGINEDNVEELKNAGCDIVVAGTSIISSDNYKETVEKLKRE
;
A
#
# COMPACT_ATOMS: atom_id res chain seq x y z
N MET A 1 64.74 3.03 -6.52
CA MET A 1 63.41 3.69 -6.70
C MET A 1 62.39 2.83 -6.01
N PRO A 2 61.71 3.29 -4.94
CA PRO A 2 60.70 2.49 -4.27
C PRO A 2 59.36 2.66 -4.95
N ILE A 3 58.66 1.53 -5.09
CA ILE A 3 57.34 1.35 -5.68
C ILE A 3 56.28 1.86 -4.67
N GLY A 4 55.45 2.81 -5.12
CA GLY A 4 54.41 3.39 -4.30
C GLY A 4 53.29 2.40 -4.00
N THR A 5 52.96 2.28 -2.72
CA THR A 5 51.84 1.53 -2.17
C THR A 5 50.55 2.28 -2.48
N PHE A 6 49.66 1.65 -3.24
CA PHE A 6 48.26 2.12 -3.41
C PHE A 6 47.52 2.00 -2.08
N VAL A 7 47.11 3.13 -1.54
CA VAL A 7 46.23 3.20 -0.38
C VAL A 7 44.84 2.81 -0.86
N THR A 8 44.33 1.68 -0.40
CA THR A 8 42.97 1.22 -0.59
C THR A 8 41.97 2.21 0.05
N GLY A 9 41.12 2.77 -0.76
CA GLY A 9 40.12 3.74 -0.32
C GLY A 9 39.25 3.17 0.81
N THR A 10 39.25 3.88 1.93
CA THR A 10 38.34 3.67 3.04
C THR A 10 36.92 3.89 2.56
N LYS A 11 36.07 2.84 2.59
CA LYS A 11 34.61 2.96 2.43
C LYS A 11 34.12 3.97 3.47
N VAL A 12 33.66 5.12 3.00
CA VAL A 12 32.93 6.06 3.84
C VAL A 12 31.69 5.33 4.39
N PRO A 13 31.48 5.28 5.71
CA PRO A 13 30.27 4.67 6.26
C PRO A 13 29.07 5.46 5.73
N LYS A 14 28.13 4.79 5.03
CA LYS A 14 26.82 5.39 4.73
C LYS A 14 26.18 5.80 6.06
N MET A 15 25.90 7.08 6.24
CA MET A 15 25.12 7.54 7.37
C MET A 15 23.79 6.79 7.38
N PRO A 16 23.26 6.38 8.55
CA PRO A 16 21.94 5.81 8.63
C PRO A 16 20.96 6.84 8.03
N LYS A 17 20.23 6.44 6.99
CA LYS A 17 19.09 7.24 6.49
C LYS A 17 18.20 7.49 7.71
N GLY A 18 17.95 8.75 8.08
CA GLY A 18 16.96 9.10 9.10
C GLY A 18 15.69 8.31 8.78
N GLY A 19 15.09 7.67 9.80
CA GLY A 19 13.98 6.76 9.59
C GLY A 19 12.92 7.40 8.71
N LYS A 20 12.50 6.72 7.64
CA LYS A 20 11.43 7.19 6.75
C LYS A 20 10.19 7.41 7.63
N LYS A 21 9.56 8.59 7.50
CA LYS A 21 8.32 8.88 8.19
C LYS A 21 7.25 7.92 7.69
N MET A 22 6.44 7.37 8.61
CA MET A 22 5.28 6.55 8.26
C MET A 22 4.29 7.37 7.45
N GLU A 23 3.85 6.84 6.31
CA GLU A 23 2.79 7.41 5.48
C GLU A 23 1.44 6.74 5.82
N VAL A 24 0.34 7.50 5.69
CA VAL A 24 -1.02 7.03 5.96
C VAL A 24 -1.86 7.09 4.69
N SER A 25 -2.30 5.93 4.22
CA SER A 25 -3.27 5.74 3.14
C SER A 25 -4.66 5.54 3.78
N ALA A 26 -5.59 6.49 3.57
CA ALA A 26 -6.90 6.43 4.20
C ALA A 26 -7.88 5.63 3.35
N SER A 27 -8.26 4.42 3.80
CA SER A 27 -9.29 3.62 3.12
C SER A 27 -10.66 4.27 3.24
N ILE A 28 -11.29 4.48 2.09
CA ILE A 28 -12.64 5.05 1.99
C ILE A 28 -13.74 3.98 1.94
N LEU A 29 -13.40 2.71 2.10
CA LEU A 29 -14.34 1.58 2.04
C LEU A 29 -15.52 1.73 3.01
N SER A 30 -15.28 2.28 4.20
CA SER A 30 -16.30 2.46 5.25
C SER A 30 -17.05 3.80 5.16
N VAL A 31 -16.75 4.63 4.17
CA VAL A 31 -17.41 5.93 3.97
C VAL A 31 -18.84 5.73 3.49
N LYS A 32 -19.80 6.34 4.19
CA LYS A 32 -21.21 6.30 3.82
C LYS A 32 -21.51 7.33 2.73
N LYS A 33 -22.29 6.93 1.72
CA LYS A 33 -22.59 7.75 0.54
C LYS A 33 -23.22 9.10 0.91
N GLU A 34 -24.11 9.14 1.87
CA GLU A 34 -24.78 10.36 2.33
C GLU A 34 -23.83 11.40 2.96
N ASN A 35 -22.63 10.98 3.40
CA ASN A 35 -21.65 11.84 4.04
C ASN A 35 -20.31 11.91 3.30
N CYS A 36 -20.20 11.33 2.11
CA CYS A 36 -18.91 11.12 1.43
C CYS A 36 -18.14 12.42 1.24
N ILE A 37 -18.74 13.48 0.72
CA ILE A 37 -18.08 14.77 0.47
C ILE A 37 -17.50 15.36 1.76
N LYS A 38 -18.28 15.38 2.84
CA LYS A 38 -17.81 15.88 4.15
C LYS A 38 -16.67 15.02 4.68
N THR A 39 -16.78 13.70 4.53
CA THR A 39 -15.76 12.77 5.00
C THR A 39 -14.47 12.93 4.21
N PHE A 40 -14.55 13.08 2.89
CA PHE A 40 -13.36 13.30 2.03
C PHE A 40 -12.64 14.60 2.38
N TYR A 41 -13.39 15.70 2.58
CA TYR A 41 -12.80 16.95 3.05
C TYR A 41 -12.13 16.82 4.42
N ASN A 42 -12.74 16.12 5.36
CA ASN A 42 -12.15 15.88 6.67
C ASN A 42 -10.87 15.03 6.57
N LEU A 43 -10.87 14.00 5.72
CA LEU A 43 -9.67 13.18 5.45
C LEU A 43 -8.55 14.02 4.83
N GLU A 44 -8.85 14.83 3.81
CA GLU A 44 -7.87 15.71 3.18
C GLU A 44 -7.22 16.66 4.21
N THR A 45 -8.05 17.32 5.03
CA THR A 45 -7.56 18.29 6.05
C THR A 45 -6.89 17.61 7.25
N SER A 46 -7.03 16.30 7.42
CA SER A 46 -6.38 15.55 8.50
C SER A 46 -4.90 15.27 8.24
N GLY A 47 -4.43 15.51 6.99
CA GLY A 47 -3.03 15.32 6.63
C GLY A 47 -2.69 13.87 6.27
N ILE A 48 -3.62 13.10 5.72
CA ILE A 48 -3.33 11.81 5.08
C ILE A 48 -2.39 12.00 3.88
N ASP A 49 -1.69 10.95 3.48
CA ASP A 49 -0.78 10.99 2.33
C ASP A 49 -1.47 10.48 1.05
N TYR A 50 -2.44 9.55 1.20
CA TYR A 50 -3.17 8.93 0.07
C TYR A 50 -4.61 8.65 0.44
N PHE A 51 -5.50 8.64 -0.59
CA PHE A 51 -6.80 7.99 -0.52
C PHE A 51 -6.67 6.54 -1.01
N HIS A 52 -7.00 5.58 -0.18
CA HIS A 52 -6.98 4.16 -0.53
C HIS A 52 -8.33 3.69 -1.05
N ILE A 53 -8.31 3.12 -2.26
CA ILE A 53 -9.51 2.74 -3.02
C ILE A 53 -9.58 1.22 -3.11
N ASP A 54 -10.42 0.61 -2.30
CA ASP A 54 -10.62 -0.84 -2.23
C ASP A 54 -11.62 -1.32 -3.27
N VAL A 55 -11.15 -1.79 -4.42
CA VAL A 55 -11.98 -2.25 -5.54
C VAL A 55 -12.18 -3.76 -5.47
N MET A 56 -13.44 -4.17 -5.28
CA MET A 56 -13.85 -5.56 -5.13
C MET A 56 -14.91 -5.90 -6.18
N ASP A 57 -14.77 -7.01 -6.89
CA ASP A 57 -15.66 -7.39 -7.99
C ASP A 57 -16.77 -8.40 -7.62
N GLY A 58 -16.71 -8.98 -6.41
CA GLY A 58 -17.61 -10.04 -6.00
C GLY A 58 -17.23 -11.44 -6.50
N GLU A 59 -16.10 -11.57 -7.22
CA GLU A 59 -15.57 -12.84 -7.72
C GLU A 59 -14.25 -13.24 -7.02
N PHE A 60 -13.33 -12.31 -6.86
CA PHE A 60 -12.10 -12.54 -6.11
C PHE A 60 -12.34 -12.58 -4.59
N VAL A 61 -13.26 -11.74 -4.12
CA VAL A 61 -13.80 -11.68 -2.76
C VAL A 61 -15.33 -11.58 -2.83
N GLU A 62 -16.05 -11.94 -1.74
CA GLU A 62 -17.53 -11.97 -1.74
C GLU A 62 -18.18 -10.59 -1.95
N ASN A 63 -17.55 -9.51 -1.46
CA ASN A 63 -18.08 -8.16 -1.57
C ASN A 63 -17.84 -7.60 -2.98
N ASN A 64 -18.78 -6.73 -3.42
CA ASN A 64 -18.62 -5.94 -4.63
C ASN A 64 -18.71 -4.45 -4.30
N THR A 65 -17.64 -3.71 -4.56
CA THR A 65 -17.55 -2.27 -4.33
C THR A 65 -17.33 -1.48 -5.62
N THR A 66 -17.28 -2.15 -6.77
CA THR A 66 -16.90 -1.57 -8.07
C THR A 66 -17.60 -0.25 -8.35
N SER A 67 -18.94 -0.25 -8.34
CA SER A 67 -19.73 0.93 -8.67
C SER A 67 -19.50 2.08 -7.67
N LEU A 68 -19.45 1.77 -6.37
CA LEU A 68 -19.26 2.76 -5.33
C LEU A 68 -17.86 3.37 -5.36
N MET A 69 -16.83 2.53 -5.52
CA MET A 69 -15.44 3.00 -5.56
C MET A 69 -15.16 3.79 -6.84
N THR A 70 -15.75 3.43 -7.98
CA THR A 70 -15.66 4.25 -9.20
C THR A 70 -16.27 5.64 -8.97
N GLU A 71 -17.49 5.72 -8.41
CA GLU A 71 -18.14 7.01 -8.10
C GLU A 71 -17.31 7.85 -7.12
N TYR A 72 -16.76 7.23 -6.08
CA TYR A 72 -15.91 7.93 -5.12
C TYR A 72 -14.59 8.40 -5.73
N THR A 73 -13.99 7.60 -6.58
CA THR A 73 -12.76 7.96 -7.31
C THR A 73 -12.99 9.15 -8.23
N GLU A 74 -14.12 9.19 -8.96
CA GLU A 74 -14.54 10.32 -9.77
C GLU A 74 -14.67 11.60 -8.94
N TYR A 75 -15.31 11.54 -7.77
CA TYR A 75 -15.41 12.69 -6.87
C TYR A 75 -14.04 13.15 -6.38
N LEU A 76 -13.23 12.24 -5.84
CA LEU A 76 -11.90 12.57 -5.33
C LEU A 76 -11.03 13.22 -6.41
N ASN A 77 -11.05 12.70 -7.62
CA ASN A 77 -10.27 13.24 -8.73
C ASN A 77 -10.66 14.68 -9.12
N THR A 78 -11.85 15.15 -8.73
CA THR A 78 -12.32 16.52 -8.99
C THR A 78 -12.13 17.46 -7.82
N ILE A 79 -12.07 16.98 -6.58
CA ILE A 79 -12.12 17.83 -5.37
C ILE A 79 -10.80 17.92 -4.61
N THR A 80 -9.83 17.03 -4.86
CA THR A 80 -8.58 17.00 -4.12
C THR A 80 -7.38 16.73 -5.02
N ASN A 81 -6.19 17.11 -4.55
CA ASN A 81 -4.90 16.75 -5.16
C ASN A 81 -4.16 15.66 -4.38
N ILE A 82 -4.76 15.10 -3.31
CA ILE A 82 -4.16 13.97 -2.60
C ILE A 82 -4.16 12.76 -3.54
N PRO A 83 -3.00 12.10 -3.72
CA PRO A 83 -2.89 11.01 -4.67
C PRO A 83 -3.76 9.80 -4.30
N LEU A 84 -4.24 9.11 -5.33
CA LEU A 84 -5.02 7.88 -5.18
C LEU A 84 -4.08 6.66 -5.12
N ASP A 85 -4.37 5.76 -4.22
CA ASP A 85 -3.73 4.47 -4.02
C ASP A 85 -4.78 3.38 -4.25
N VAL A 86 -4.74 2.73 -5.42
CA VAL A 86 -5.81 1.81 -5.86
C VAL A 86 -5.41 0.38 -5.56
N HIS A 87 -6.26 -0.32 -4.83
CA HIS A 87 -6.10 -1.73 -4.47
C HIS A 87 -7.15 -2.59 -5.16
N LEU A 88 -6.72 -3.45 -6.09
CA LEU A 88 -7.59 -4.27 -6.93
C LEU A 88 -7.73 -5.69 -6.37
N MET A 89 -8.85 -5.97 -5.73
CA MET A 89 -9.29 -7.30 -5.28
C MET A 89 -10.28 -7.87 -6.30
N VAL A 90 -9.79 -8.19 -7.50
CA VAL A 90 -10.61 -8.50 -8.67
C VAL A 90 -10.06 -9.68 -9.47
N LYS A 91 -10.91 -10.31 -10.26
CA LYS A 91 -10.58 -11.47 -11.10
C LYS A 91 -10.09 -11.06 -12.50
N ASP A 92 -10.79 -10.14 -13.16
CA ASP A 92 -10.39 -9.58 -14.46
C ASP A 92 -9.46 -8.36 -14.26
N VAL A 93 -8.26 -8.62 -13.75
CA VAL A 93 -7.31 -7.58 -13.32
C VAL A 93 -6.99 -6.58 -14.43
N MET A 94 -6.78 -7.05 -15.66
CA MET A 94 -6.38 -6.17 -16.77
C MET A 94 -7.49 -5.16 -17.13
N SER A 95 -8.75 -5.54 -17.09
CA SER A 95 -9.87 -4.64 -17.35
C SER A 95 -9.98 -3.56 -16.25
N TYR A 96 -9.77 -3.93 -14.99
CA TYR A 96 -9.79 -2.97 -13.89
C TYR A 96 -8.56 -2.04 -13.90
N ILE A 97 -7.37 -2.53 -14.23
CA ILE A 97 -6.19 -1.68 -14.43
C ILE A 97 -6.50 -0.58 -15.46
N LYS A 98 -7.03 -0.94 -16.63
CA LYS A 98 -7.39 0.01 -17.68
C LYS A 98 -8.42 1.04 -17.21
N SER A 99 -9.44 0.59 -16.46
CA SER A 99 -10.51 1.45 -15.95
C SER A 99 -10.03 2.46 -14.91
N TYR A 100 -9.04 2.10 -14.07
CA TYR A 100 -8.55 2.99 -13.02
C TYR A 100 -7.38 3.88 -13.47
N LEU A 101 -6.61 3.49 -14.49
CA LEU A 101 -5.53 4.33 -15.04
C LEU A 101 -6.05 5.68 -15.58
N ILE A 102 -7.32 5.79 -15.99
CA ILE A 102 -7.91 7.06 -16.46
C ILE A 102 -7.97 8.13 -15.36
N PHE A 103 -7.92 7.74 -14.08
CA PHE A 103 -7.90 8.64 -12.93
C PHE A 103 -6.49 9.07 -12.52
N GLU A 104 -5.46 8.65 -13.25
CA GLU A 104 -4.05 8.95 -13.01
C GLU A 104 -3.61 8.63 -11.56
N PRO A 105 -3.92 7.43 -11.00
CA PRO A 105 -3.56 7.11 -9.63
C PRO A 105 -2.03 7.09 -9.45
N ARG A 106 -1.57 7.40 -8.23
CA ARG A 106 -0.15 7.27 -7.88
C ARG A 106 0.30 5.81 -7.98
N ASN A 107 -0.53 4.89 -7.52
CA ASN A 107 -0.22 3.48 -7.41
C ASN A 107 -1.45 2.62 -7.76
N ILE A 108 -1.21 1.51 -8.45
CA ILE A 108 -2.19 0.41 -8.60
C ILE A 108 -1.56 -0.85 -8.04
N THR A 109 -2.21 -1.42 -7.03
CA THR A 109 -1.82 -2.68 -6.38
C THR A 109 -2.73 -3.81 -6.86
N VAL A 110 -2.13 -4.89 -7.36
CA VAL A 110 -2.82 -6.10 -7.80
C VAL A 110 -2.47 -7.27 -6.87
N HIS A 111 -3.37 -8.22 -6.68
CA HIS A 111 -3.08 -9.40 -5.89
C HIS A 111 -2.21 -10.41 -6.64
N TYR A 112 -1.17 -10.93 -5.97
CA TYR A 112 -0.38 -12.06 -6.45
C TYR A 112 -1.28 -13.27 -6.76
N GLU A 113 -2.28 -13.49 -5.92
CA GLU A 113 -3.22 -14.62 -6.03
C GLU A 113 -4.28 -14.45 -7.14
N SER A 114 -4.37 -13.28 -7.75
CA SER A 114 -5.23 -13.09 -8.94
C SER A 114 -4.58 -13.62 -10.21
N ALA A 115 -3.24 -13.69 -10.25
CA ALA A 115 -2.51 -14.17 -11.41
C ALA A 115 -2.49 -15.71 -11.48
N ASN A 116 -2.66 -16.24 -12.69
CA ASN A 116 -2.55 -17.68 -12.95
C ASN A 116 -1.09 -18.17 -12.94
N ASN A 117 -0.16 -17.27 -13.26
CA ASN A 117 1.28 -17.52 -13.31
C ASN A 117 2.08 -16.22 -13.23
N GLU A 118 3.40 -16.31 -13.13
CA GLU A 118 4.29 -15.15 -12.97
C GLU A 118 4.36 -14.30 -14.25
N GLU A 119 4.21 -14.89 -15.44
CA GLU A 119 4.21 -14.18 -16.71
C GLU A 119 3.03 -13.22 -16.80
N GLU A 120 1.84 -13.66 -16.44
CA GLU A 120 0.64 -12.81 -16.40
C GLU A 120 0.78 -11.66 -15.40
N LEU A 121 1.34 -11.91 -14.22
CA LEU A 121 1.62 -10.87 -13.24
C LEU A 121 2.62 -9.83 -13.80
N LYS A 122 3.66 -10.28 -14.49
CA LYS A 122 4.63 -9.39 -15.16
C LYS A 122 4.00 -8.55 -16.26
N GLU A 123 3.07 -9.12 -17.02
CA GLU A 123 2.32 -8.37 -18.03
C GLU A 123 1.53 -7.20 -17.40
N TRP A 124 0.87 -7.43 -16.26
CA TRP A 124 0.16 -6.37 -15.53
C TRP A 124 1.12 -5.30 -15.00
N ILE A 125 2.24 -5.72 -14.39
CA ILE A 125 3.28 -4.83 -13.89
C ILE A 125 3.80 -3.92 -15.02
N ASP A 126 4.15 -4.50 -16.15
CA ASP A 126 4.66 -3.77 -17.31
C ASP A 126 3.62 -2.82 -17.89
N TYR A 127 2.35 -3.24 -17.93
CA TYR A 127 1.27 -2.40 -18.42
C TYR A 127 1.04 -1.17 -17.53
N ILE A 128 0.99 -1.34 -16.21
CA ILE A 128 0.85 -0.23 -15.25
C ILE A 128 2.02 0.75 -15.39
N LYS A 129 3.27 0.24 -15.42
CA LYS A 129 4.48 1.07 -15.55
C LYS A 129 4.54 1.85 -16.85
N LYS A 130 4.14 1.25 -17.98
CA LYS A 130 4.07 1.92 -19.30
C LYS A 130 3.08 3.08 -19.32
N ASN A 131 2.11 3.09 -18.42
CA ASN A 131 1.15 4.19 -18.26
C ASN A 131 1.54 5.19 -17.15
N ASN A 132 2.84 5.24 -16.77
CA ASN A 132 3.40 6.17 -15.78
C ASN A 132 2.78 6.06 -14.38
N CYS A 133 2.21 4.92 -14.03
CA CYS A 133 1.67 4.64 -12.70
C CYS A 133 2.67 3.76 -11.92
N LYS A 134 2.80 3.98 -10.61
CA LYS A 134 3.53 3.06 -9.75
C LYS A 134 2.74 1.76 -9.63
N VAL A 135 3.45 0.65 -9.44
CA VAL A 135 2.82 -0.65 -9.30
C VAL A 135 3.12 -1.27 -7.95
N GLY A 136 2.07 -1.76 -7.30
CA GLY A 136 2.13 -2.59 -6.11
C GLY A 136 1.70 -4.03 -6.39
N VAL A 137 2.21 -4.95 -5.58
CA VAL A 137 1.72 -6.33 -5.52
C VAL A 137 1.30 -6.65 -4.11
N SER A 138 0.05 -7.10 -3.95
CA SER A 138 -0.51 -7.52 -2.67
C SER A 138 -0.37 -9.02 -2.46
N ILE A 139 -0.16 -9.43 -1.21
CA ILE A 139 -0.19 -10.83 -0.77
C ILE A 139 -1.17 -11.02 0.39
N LYS A 140 -1.95 -12.12 0.33
CA LYS A 140 -2.86 -12.51 1.41
C LYS A 140 -2.11 -12.94 2.68
N PRO A 141 -2.79 -12.98 3.85
CA PRO A 141 -2.16 -13.38 5.11
C PRO A 141 -1.46 -14.75 5.03
N ASN A 142 -2.01 -15.69 4.26
CA ASN A 142 -1.48 -17.06 4.13
C ASN A 142 -0.48 -17.24 2.98
N THR A 143 -0.16 -16.19 2.20
CA THR A 143 0.81 -16.27 1.10
C THR A 143 2.21 -15.99 1.62
N GLU A 144 3.13 -16.91 1.46
CA GLU A 144 4.53 -16.76 1.88
C GLU A 144 5.24 -15.66 1.08
N VAL A 145 6.07 -14.85 1.74
CA VAL A 145 6.76 -13.70 1.11
C VAL A 145 7.77 -14.11 0.04
N GLU A 146 8.32 -15.32 0.14
CA GLU A 146 9.27 -15.88 -0.81
C GLU A 146 8.69 -16.00 -2.23
N LYS A 147 7.37 -16.15 -2.34
CA LYS A 147 6.68 -16.27 -3.64
C LYS A 147 6.79 -15.01 -4.49
N ILE A 148 7.05 -13.87 -3.88
CA ILE A 148 7.14 -12.59 -4.59
C ILE A 148 8.57 -12.05 -4.69
N TYR A 149 9.59 -12.74 -4.19
CA TYR A 149 10.97 -12.26 -4.21
C TYR A 149 11.49 -11.96 -5.63
N SER A 150 11.09 -12.78 -6.62
CA SER A 150 11.43 -12.57 -8.04
C SER A 150 10.79 -11.32 -8.63
N ILE A 151 9.68 -10.85 -8.04
CA ILE A 151 8.88 -9.72 -8.53
C ILE A 151 9.35 -8.39 -7.91
N LEU A 152 9.92 -8.41 -6.69
CA LEU A 152 10.30 -7.20 -5.95
C LEU A 152 11.12 -6.18 -6.76
N PRO A 153 12.11 -6.58 -7.60
CA PRO A 153 12.88 -5.62 -8.38
C PRO A 153 12.06 -4.83 -9.43
N PHE A 154 10.84 -5.26 -9.72
CA PHE A 154 10.00 -4.70 -10.77
C PHE A 154 8.85 -3.83 -10.26
N ILE A 155 8.65 -3.77 -8.94
CA ILE A 155 7.52 -3.07 -8.31
C ILE A 155 7.99 -1.94 -7.39
N HIS A 156 7.07 -1.10 -6.95
CA HIS A 156 7.34 0.04 -6.07
C HIS A 156 6.83 -0.22 -4.64
N THR A 157 5.80 -1.06 -4.50
CA THR A 157 5.14 -1.31 -3.22
C THR A 157 4.80 -2.79 -3.10
N VAL A 158 5.02 -3.38 -1.91
CA VAL A 158 4.38 -4.63 -1.52
C VAL A 158 3.32 -4.31 -0.48
N LEU A 159 2.07 -4.64 -0.78
CA LEU A 159 0.97 -4.54 0.16
C LEU A 159 0.80 -5.88 0.87
N VAL A 160 1.09 -5.91 2.16
CA VAL A 160 0.86 -7.08 3.01
C VAL A 160 -0.53 -6.96 3.62
N MET A 161 -1.44 -7.86 3.23
CA MET A 161 -2.73 -7.97 3.88
C MET A 161 -2.54 -8.43 5.32
N THR A 162 -2.96 -7.61 6.27
CA THR A 162 -2.93 -7.93 7.70
C THR A 162 -4.29 -8.45 8.21
N VAL A 163 -5.24 -8.62 7.30
CA VAL A 163 -6.54 -9.28 7.46
C VAL A 163 -6.87 -10.08 6.19
N GLU A 164 -7.88 -10.94 6.22
CA GLU A 164 -8.41 -11.53 4.99
C GLU A 164 -9.05 -10.42 4.13
N PRO A 165 -8.70 -10.34 2.81
CA PRO A 165 -9.26 -9.33 1.93
C PRO A 165 -10.77 -9.46 1.78
N GLY A 166 -11.46 -8.34 1.49
CA GLY A 166 -12.87 -8.36 1.14
C GLY A 166 -13.81 -7.61 2.06
N LYS A 167 -13.39 -7.17 3.27
CA LYS A 167 -14.23 -6.34 4.16
C LYS A 167 -13.41 -5.56 5.18
N GLY A 168 -13.89 -4.36 5.51
CA GLY A 168 -13.30 -3.53 6.56
C GLY A 168 -13.66 -3.97 7.99
N GLY A 169 -13.07 -3.31 8.98
CA GLY A 169 -13.40 -3.47 10.41
C GLY A 169 -12.93 -4.77 11.04
N GLN A 170 -12.06 -5.53 10.41
CA GLN A 170 -11.46 -6.74 10.95
C GLN A 170 -10.32 -6.39 11.92
N LYS A 171 -9.96 -7.36 12.78
CA LYS A 171 -8.77 -7.24 13.63
C LYS A 171 -7.53 -7.72 12.87
N LEU A 172 -6.42 -7.01 13.05
CA LEU A 172 -5.12 -7.37 12.52
C LEU A 172 -4.74 -8.80 12.98
N ILE A 173 -4.21 -9.58 12.06
CA ILE A 173 -3.67 -10.93 12.27
C ILE A 173 -2.20 -10.78 12.70
N PRO A 174 -1.83 -11.07 13.97
CA PRO A 174 -0.49 -10.75 14.50
C PRO A 174 0.66 -11.38 13.72
N GLU A 175 0.46 -12.57 13.15
CA GLU A 175 1.47 -13.32 12.39
C GLU A 175 1.94 -12.56 11.13
N THR A 176 1.12 -11.64 10.61
CA THR A 176 1.46 -10.83 9.45
C THR A 176 2.53 -9.77 9.74
N ILE A 177 2.71 -9.40 10.99
CA ILE A 177 3.77 -8.47 11.42
C ILE A 177 5.16 -9.11 11.22
N GLU A 178 5.31 -10.39 11.56
CA GLU A 178 6.57 -11.11 11.33
C GLU A 178 6.84 -11.30 9.82
N LYS A 179 5.79 -11.43 9.02
CA LYS A 179 5.88 -11.42 7.55
C LYS A 179 6.45 -10.08 7.02
N ILE A 180 5.98 -8.94 7.54
CA ILE A 180 6.48 -7.61 7.19
C ILE A 180 7.98 -7.50 7.53
N LYS A 181 8.39 -7.97 8.69
CA LYS A 181 9.78 -7.95 9.12
C LYS A 181 10.68 -8.81 8.22
N THR A 182 10.27 -10.03 7.91
CA THR A 182 10.97 -10.93 6.97
C THR A 182 11.14 -10.28 5.60
N LEU A 183 10.09 -9.64 5.10
CA LEU A 183 10.12 -8.91 3.83
C LEU A 183 11.09 -7.72 3.88
N LYS A 184 11.06 -6.92 4.97
CA LYS A 184 11.97 -5.77 5.15
C LYS A 184 13.44 -6.20 5.20
N GLU A 185 13.73 -7.31 5.90
CA GLU A 185 15.09 -7.88 5.94
C GLU A 185 15.57 -8.28 4.54
N TYR A 186 14.69 -8.92 3.74
CA TYR A 186 15.02 -9.29 2.37
C TYR A 186 15.27 -8.07 1.47
N ILE A 187 14.38 -7.07 1.52
CA ILE A 187 14.49 -5.81 0.77
C ILE A 187 15.82 -5.11 1.10
N ASN A 188 16.15 -4.97 2.38
CA ASN A 188 17.39 -4.33 2.83
C ASN A 188 18.63 -5.11 2.42
N LYS A 189 18.63 -6.43 2.55
CA LYS A 189 19.74 -7.31 2.17
C LYS A 189 20.06 -7.23 0.68
N ASN A 190 19.04 -7.07 -0.15
CA ASN A 190 19.17 -7.02 -1.61
C ASN A 190 19.22 -5.58 -2.16
N GLU A 191 19.28 -4.56 -1.28
CA GLU A 191 19.34 -3.13 -1.64
C GLU A 191 18.20 -2.70 -2.59
N LEU A 192 16.99 -3.25 -2.40
CA LEU A 192 15.82 -2.95 -3.23
C LEU A 192 15.14 -1.65 -2.77
N GLU A 193 14.58 -0.90 -3.72
CA GLU A 193 13.81 0.32 -3.47
C GLU A 193 12.30 0.03 -3.54
N VAL A 194 11.79 -0.73 -2.56
CA VAL A 194 10.40 -1.14 -2.46
C VAL A 194 9.85 -0.72 -1.10
N ASP A 195 8.71 -0.04 -1.10
CA ASP A 195 7.97 0.31 0.11
C ASP A 195 7.10 -0.87 0.56
N ILE A 196 6.99 -1.07 1.86
CA ILE A 196 6.06 -2.03 2.45
C ILE A 196 4.84 -1.28 2.95
N GLU A 197 3.69 -1.67 2.44
CA GLU A 197 2.38 -1.20 2.87
C GLU A 197 1.66 -2.30 3.63
N ALA A 198 0.97 -1.96 4.72
CA ALA A 198 0.15 -2.88 5.50
C ALA A 198 -1.31 -2.47 5.41
N ASP A 199 -2.21 -3.43 5.14
CA ASP A 199 -3.64 -3.16 5.03
C ASP A 199 -4.47 -4.15 5.85
N GLY A 200 -5.21 -3.58 6.79
CA GLY A 200 -6.23 -4.28 7.56
C GLY A 200 -6.08 -4.23 9.08
N GLY A 201 -7.11 -3.72 9.77
CA GLY A 201 -7.19 -3.72 11.23
C GLY A 201 -6.22 -2.78 11.95
N ILE A 202 -5.67 -1.80 11.24
CA ILE A 202 -4.65 -0.89 11.76
C ILE A 202 -5.29 0.26 12.55
N ASN A 203 -4.69 0.57 13.71
CA ASN A 203 -5.12 1.61 14.62
C ASN A 203 -3.95 2.11 15.50
N GLU A 204 -4.23 3.03 16.43
CA GLU A 204 -3.24 3.64 17.30
C GLU A 204 -2.49 2.65 18.21
N ASP A 205 -3.11 1.51 18.56
CA ASP A 205 -2.54 0.53 19.48
C ASP A 205 -1.50 -0.37 18.81
N ASN A 206 -1.62 -0.64 17.49
CA ASN A 206 -0.78 -1.59 16.77
C ASN A 206 0.18 -0.97 15.73
N VAL A 207 0.00 0.32 15.37
CA VAL A 207 0.84 0.98 14.36
C VAL A 207 2.33 1.03 14.73
N GLU A 208 2.66 1.14 16.01
CA GLU A 208 4.06 1.15 16.47
C GLU A 208 4.77 -0.19 16.17
N GLU A 209 4.07 -1.29 16.33
CA GLU A 209 4.60 -2.62 16.06
C GLU A 209 4.86 -2.80 14.56
N LEU A 210 3.95 -2.32 13.70
CA LEU A 210 4.12 -2.30 12.25
C LEU A 210 5.33 -1.45 11.83
N LYS A 211 5.48 -0.26 12.42
CA LYS A 211 6.63 0.61 12.17
C LYS A 211 7.95 -0.07 12.54
N ASN A 212 7.99 -0.70 13.71
CA ASN A 212 9.18 -1.43 14.17
C ASN A 212 9.50 -2.66 13.31
N ALA A 213 8.49 -3.28 12.70
CA ALA A 213 8.67 -4.35 11.71
C ALA A 213 9.20 -3.85 10.36
N GLY A 214 9.18 -2.54 10.12
CA GLY A 214 9.71 -1.92 8.90
C GLY A 214 8.65 -1.59 7.85
N CYS A 215 7.38 -1.46 8.24
CA CYS A 215 6.31 -0.94 7.40
C CYS A 215 6.58 0.53 7.05
N ASP A 216 6.34 0.93 5.82
CA ASP A 216 6.55 2.29 5.32
C ASP A 216 5.23 3.05 5.17
N ILE A 217 4.12 2.35 4.84
CA ILE A 217 2.79 2.91 4.61
C ILE A 217 1.77 2.06 5.37
N VAL A 218 0.82 2.68 6.04
CA VAL A 218 -0.30 1.99 6.68
C VAL A 218 -1.64 2.40 6.07
N VAL A 219 -2.48 1.40 5.76
CA VAL A 219 -3.86 1.63 5.32
C VAL A 219 -4.77 1.61 6.53
N ALA A 220 -5.44 2.72 6.78
CA ALA A 220 -6.37 2.87 7.90
C ALA A 220 -7.71 3.44 7.43
N GLY A 221 -8.79 2.72 7.64
CA GLY A 221 -10.14 3.14 7.28
C GLY A 221 -10.98 3.38 8.53
N THR A 222 -11.54 2.33 9.09
CA THR A 222 -12.47 2.40 10.22
C THR A 222 -11.92 3.17 11.42
N SER A 223 -10.63 3.02 11.74
CA SER A 223 -9.99 3.71 12.86
C SER A 223 -9.99 5.24 12.70
N ILE A 224 -9.83 5.76 11.48
CA ILE A 224 -9.90 7.19 11.20
C ILE A 224 -11.37 7.64 11.10
N ILE A 225 -12.18 6.95 10.28
CA ILE A 225 -13.56 7.37 9.96
C ILE A 225 -14.50 7.33 11.18
N SER A 226 -14.27 6.42 12.14
CA SER A 226 -15.04 6.35 13.38
C SER A 226 -14.51 7.24 14.51
N SER A 227 -13.40 7.92 14.29
CA SER A 227 -12.80 8.83 15.27
C SER A 227 -13.55 10.17 15.33
N ASP A 228 -13.57 10.79 16.51
CA ASP A 228 -14.10 12.14 16.69
C ASP A 228 -13.14 13.22 16.14
N ASN A 229 -11.86 12.91 15.98
CA ASN A 229 -10.81 13.82 15.52
C ASN A 229 -9.87 13.12 14.52
N TYR A 230 -10.18 13.22 13.21
CA TYR A 230 -9.40 12.61 12.16
C TYR A 230 -7.93 13.03 12.16
N LYS A 231 -7.68 14.34 12.40
CA LYS A 231 -6.31 14.86 12.39
C LYS A 231 -5.47 14.24 13.50
N GLU A 232 -5.98 14.19 14.71
CA GLU A 232 -5.27 13.58 15.84
C GLU A 232 -5.00 12.09 15.61
N THR A 233 -5.99 11.37 15.06
CA THR A 233 -5.82 9.95 14.73
C THR A 233 -4.74 9.75 13.65
N VAL A 234 -4.74 10.57 12.60
CA VAL A 234 -3.71 10.49 11.53
C VAL A 234 -2.32 10.84 12.09
N GLU A 235 -2.18 11.86 12.95
CA GLU A 235 -0.92 12.20 13.62
C GLU A 235 -0.40 11.04 14.47
N LYS A 236 -1.28 10.35 15.20
CA LYS A 236 -0.93 9.17 16.01
C LYS A 236 -0.52 7.98 15.11
N LEU A 237 -1.19 7.77 13.98
CA LEU A 237 -0.80 6.73 13.02
C LEU A 237 0.55 7.03 12.38
N LYS A 238 0.87 8.29 12.09
CA LYS A 238 2.19 8.71 11.58
C LYS A 238 3.29 8.61 12.62
N ARG A 239 2.94 8.67 13.90
CA ARG A 239 3.90 8.66 15.03
C ARG A 239 5.05 9.65 14.80
N GLU A 240 4.67 10.93 14.70
CA GLU A 240 5.62 12.05 14.75
C GLU A 240 6.12 12.32 16.16
#